data_ea94276baaed9523aaa5e569ad91b74e
#
_entry.id   ea94276baaed9523aaa5e569ad91b74e
#
_cell.length_a   1.000
_cell.length_b   1.000
_cell.length_c   1.000
_cell.angle_alpha   90.00
_cell.angle_beta   90.00
_cell.angle_gamma   90.00
#
_symmetry.space_group_name_H-M   'P 1'
#
loop_
_entity.id
_entity.type
_entity.pdbx_description
1 polymer ?
#
loop_
_entity_poly.entity_id
_entity_poly.type
_entity_poly.pdbx_seq_one_letter_code
_entity_poly.pdbx_strand_id
1 'polypeptide(L)'
;MTGATRSRAGSAAAVSVAILALSLTAPPARAQSIEQTLVQTYRNNPDLNAARAGVRVANEGVPAALSGYRPSVNATITAAGQYAESSVGLAPYVGTAGNHRSVRSLPRAATLSVTQPLFDGNRTTNTVRQADQNVLVARETLRNTEQTVLLSAATAHMNVLREQAVLELRRRNVEVLREQLRATRDRFNVGEVTRTDVALAESSLQAAIATATGAESDLANARAVYQQQVGVLPARLVPARTVERLLPRNLDSAILAGQTEHPSIIGARHGADAQMLQVRIAESALYPTLGLTGSVTRAAEQSTSSAQSLSASLGVTLTIPIFANGGRDYATILQAKETYGQRRIQIETASASVRQAVMQSWAALEAARAQIQAAEVQVRSQEIAVNGIREEYKVGQRTIIDVLNAQQNLTEARVALVRAQRDRVVLSYSVLSAMGRLNAPRLALRTEIFDPTQHYNQVRDQWIGVRTPDGR
;
A
#
# COMPACT_ATOMS: atom_id res chain seq x y z
N MET A 1 -0.95 -61.97 57.06
CA MET A 1 -1.43 -61.07 58.12
C MET A 1 -2.05 -59.89 57.41
N THR A 2 -3.37 -59.96 57.35
CA THR A 2 -4.40 -58.99 57.77
C THR A 2 -4.27 -57.66 57.08
N GLY A 3 -5.12 -57.27 56.26
CA GLY A 3 -6.59 -57.20 56.28
C GLY A 3 -6.91 -55.72 56.00
N ALA A 4 -7.73 -55.32 55.16
CA ALA A 4 -9.12 -55.10 55.29
C ALA A 4 -9.72 -54.36 54.05
N THR A 5 -10.65 -55.03 53.45
CA THR A 5 -11.66 -54.45 52.60
C THR A 5 -12.43 -53.32 53.30
N ARG A 6 -12.75 -52.27 52.59
CA ARG A 6 -13.99 -51.49 52.77
C ARG A 6 -14.56 -50.94 51.48
N SER A 7 -15.61 -51.56 51.08
CA SER A 7 -16.63 -51.08 50.18
C SER A 7 -17.22 -49.72 50.65
N ARG A 8 -17.49 -48.80 49.78
CA ARG A 8 -18.59 -47.85 49.96
C ARG A 8 -19.25 -47.55 48.62
N ALA A 9 -20.50 -47.88 48.71
CA ALA A 9 -21.53 -47.66 47.71
C ALA A 9 -21.77 -46.19 47.36
N GLY A 10 -22.11 -45.97 46.16
CA GLY A 10 -23.25 -45.16 45.68
C GLY A 10 -23.36 -43.74 46.17
N SER A 11 -23.15 -42.79 45.24
CA SER A 11 -24.03 -41.64 45.11
C SER A 11 -24.00 -41.19 43.64
N ALA A 12 -25.06 -41.50 42.96
CA ALA A 12 -25.43 -40.92 41.68
C ALA A 12 -25.73 -39.43 41.91
N ALA A 13 -24.74 -38.59 41.61
CA ALA A 13 -24.95 -37.15 41.55
C ALA A 13 -25.42 -36.81 40.12
N ALA A 14 -26.69 -36.45 40.02
CA ALA A 14 -27.31 -35.89 38.83
C ALA A 14 -26.49 -34.67 38.34
N VAL A 15 -25.80 -34.83 37.21
CA VAL A 15 -25.20 -33.70 36.46
C VAL A 15 -26.37 -33.00 35.76
N SER A 16 -26.94 -32.00 36.41
CA SER A 16 -27.82 -31.01 35.79
C SER A 16 -27.00 -30.24 34.75
N VAL A 17 -27.21 -30.64 33.47
CA VAL A 17 -26.72 -29.86 32.31
C VAL A 17 -27.50 -28.54 32.30
N ALA A 18 -26.96 -27.52 32.99
CA ALA A 18 -27.32 -26.14 32.78
C ALA A 18 -26.84 -25.76 31.38
N ILE A 19 -27.66 -25.97 30.35
CA ILE A 19 -27.50 -25.32 29.05
C ILE A 19 -27.69 -23.82 29.31
N LEU A 20 -26.59 -23.16 29.61
CA LEU A 20 -26.51 -21.72 29.60
C LEU A 20 -26.71 -21.34 28.12
N ALA A 21 -27.94 -21.00 27.75
CA ALA A 21 -28.23 -20.31 26.49
C ALA A 21 -27.46 -19.00 26.51
N LEU A 22 -26.20 -19.03 26.01
CA LEU A 22 -25.48 -17.86 25.61
C LEU A 22 -26.26 -17.31 24.41
N SER A 23 -27.30 -16.54 24.69
CA SER A 23 -27.89 -15.65 23.70
C SER A 23 -26.76 -14.78 23.22
N LEU A 24 -26.15 -15.17 22.09
CA LEU A 24 -25.37 -14.27 21.23
C LEU A 24 -26.33 -13.13 20.87
N THR A 25 -26.43 -12.14 21.72
CA THR A 25 -26.94 -10.84 21.34
C THR A 25 -25.94 -10.32 20.32
N ALA A 26 -26.20 -10.67 19.02
CA ALA A 26 -25.53 -9.98 17.93
C ALA A 26 -25.69 -8.48 18.23
N PRO A 27 -24.61 -7.71 18.36
CA PRO A 27 -24.72 -6.29 18.62
C PRO A 27 -25.65 -5.73 17.54
N PRO A 28 -26.61 -4.85 17.89
CA PRO A 28 -27.52 -4.28 16.91
C PRO A 28 -26.67 -3.78 15.74
N ALA A 29 -27.00 -4.20 14.54
CA ALA A 29 -26.26 -3.84 13.32
C ALA A 29 -26.25 -2.30 13.24
N ARG A 30 -25.24 -1.68 13.90
CA ARG A 30 -25.07 -0.22 13.90
C ARG A 30 -24.90 0.18 12.44
N ALA A 31 -25.75 1.11 12.03
CA ALA A 31 -25.67 1.72 10.72
C ALA A 31 -24.24 2.25 10.53
N GLN A 32 -23.52 1.71 9.55
CA GLN A 32 -22.10 2.01 9.32
C GLN A 32 -21.97 3.27 8.48
N SER A 33 -21.44 4.33 9.07
CA SER A 33 -21.13 5.57 8.34
C SER A 33 -19.85 5.44 7.52
N ILE A 34 -19.65 6.34 6.56
CA ILE A 34 -18.42 6.40 5.76
C ILE A 34 -17.18 6.62 6.64
N GLU A 35 -17.30 7.42 7.73
CA GLU A 35 -16.21 7.64 8.67
C GLU A 35 -15.79 6.34 9.38
N GLN A 36 -16.77 5.50 9.76
CA GLN A 36 -16.48 4.18 10.34
C GLN A 36 -15.82 3.25 9.31
N THR A 37 -16.27 3.29 8.06
CA THR A 37 -15.62 2.56 6.96
C THR A 37 -14.16 2.97 6.81
N LEU A 38 -13.88 4.28 6.77
CA LEU A 38 -12.52 4.82 6.65
C LEU A 38 -11.65 4.46 7.86
N VAL A 39 -12.20 4.48 9.08
CA VAL A 39 -11.50 4.01 10.30
C VAL A 39 -11.13 2.54 10.21
N GLN A 40 -12.08 1.68 9.79
CA GLN A 40 -11.81 0.25 9.62
C GLN A 40 -10.75 0.00 8.55
N THR A 41 -10.84 0.69 7.42
CA THR A 41 -9.84 0.62 6.35
C THR A 41 -8.46 1.05 6.85
N TYR A 42 -8.38 2.17 7.57
CA TYR A 42 -7.12 2.68 8.11
C TYR A 42 -6.44 1.68 9.05
N ARG A 43 -7.22 0.87 9.80
CA ARG A 43 -6.70 -0.15 10.72
C ARG A 43 -6.35 -1.47 10.02
N ASN A 44 -7.19 -1.91 9.10
CA ASN A 44 -7.19 -3.30 8.63
C ASN A 44 -6.64 -3.48 7.21
N ASN A 45 -6.54 -2.40 6.42
CA ASN A 45 -6.13 -2.54 5.01
C ASN A 45 -4.69 -3.06 4.89
N PRO A 46 -4.46 -4.15 4.13
CA PRO A 46 -3.14 -4.76 4.00
C PRO A 46 -2.11 -3.86 3.30
N ASP A 47 -2.54 -3.07 2.28
CA ASP A 47 -1.63 -2.21 1.51
C ASP A 47 -1.10 -1.08 2.40
N LEU A 48 -1.96 -0.50 3.26
CA LEU A 48 -1.54 0.51 4.21
C LEU A 48 -0.60 -0.07 5.28
N ASN A 49 -0.87 -1.29 5.75
CA ASN A 49 -0.01 -1.97 6.71
C ASN A 49 1.33 -2.37 6.09
N ALA A 50 1.36 -2.76 4.81
CA ALA A 50 2.58 -3.00 4.06
C ALA A 50 3.40 -1.71 3.89
N ALA A 51 2.76 -0.57 3.57
CA ALA A 51 3.43 0.73 3.48
C ALA A 51 4.01 1.18 4.84
N ARG A 52 3.31 0.93 5.96
CA ARG A 52 3.85 1.16 7.33
C ARG A 52 5.07 0.30 7.60
N ALA A 53 5.05 -0.97 7.18
CA ALA A 53 6.22 -1.85 7.26
C ALA A 53 7.37 -1.33 6.39
N GLY A 54 7.08 -0.78 5.19
CA GLY A 54 8.06 -0.14 4.32
C GLY A 54 8.79 1.04 4.99
N VAL A 55 8.08 1.85 5.77
CA VAL A 55 8.72 2.91 6.58
C VAL A 55 9.64 2.31 7.64
N ARG A 56 9.25 1.21 8.32
CA ARG A 56 10.12 0.53 9.29
C ARG A 56 11.38 -0.02 8.62
N VAL A 57 11.27 -0.61 7.43
CA VAL A 57 12.43 -1.05 6.63
C VAL A 57 13.37 0.11 6.31
N ALA A 58 12.83 1.26 5.88
CA ALA A 58 13.63 2.44 5.61
C ALA A 58 14.35 2.96 6.88
N ASN A 59 13.68 2.92 8.03
CA ASN A 59 14.27 3.31 9.32
C ASN A 59 15.49 2.46 9.68
N GLU A 60 15.50 1.15 9.38
CA GLU A 60 16.65 0.25 9.60
C GLU A 60 17.85 0.58 8.68
N GLY A 61 17.63 1.30 7.61
CA GLY A 61 18.71 1.84 6.77
C GLY A 61 19.63 2.81 7.50
N VAL A 62 19.12 3.49 8.55
CA VAL A 62 19.91 4.49 9.29
C VAL A 62 20.96 3.85 10.20
N PRO A 63 20.64 2.89 11.10
CA PRO A 63 21.66 2.16 11.86
C PRO A 63 22.63 1.38 10.95
N ALA A 64 22.16 0.87 9.80
CA ALA A 64 23.04 0.27 8.79
C ALA A 64 24.05 1.29 8.22
N ALA A 65 23.62 2.52 7.94
CA ALA A 65 24.52 3.60 7.51
C ALA A 65 25.48 4.03 8.65
N LEU A 66 25.00 4.12 9.88
CA LEU A 66 25.80 4.45 11.06
C LEU A 66 26.88 3.39 11.37
N SER A 67 26.68 2.14 10.93
CA SER A 67 27.68 1.09 11.11
C SER A 67 29.02 1.39 10.44
N GLY A 68 29.05 2.27 9.42
CA GLY A 68 30.28 2.75 8.81
C GLY A 68 31.22 3.51 9.75
N TYR A 69 30.73 4.01 10.89
CA TYR A 69 31.56 4.60 11.95
C TYR A 69 32.06 3.58 12.98
N ARG A 70 31.55 2.35 12.96
CA ARG A 70 31.76 1.37 14.00
C ARG A 70 32.92 0.44 13.66
N PRO A 71 33.65 -0.10 14.65
CA PRO A 71 34.67 -1.12 14.41
C PRO A 71 34.02 -2.41 13.89
N SER A 72 34.65 -3.04 12.91
CA SER A 72 34.34 -4.42 12.51
C SER A 72 35.33 -5.38 13.20
N VAL A 73 34.79 -6.45 13.80
CA VAL A 73 35.58 -7.49 14.47
C VAL A 73 35.29 -8.81 13.76
N ASN A 74 36.33 -9.43 13.22
CA ASN A 74 36.24 -10.69 12.50
C ASN A 74 37.18 -11.74 13.10
N ALA A 75 36.69 -12.96 13.29
CA ALA A 75 37.49 -14.11 13.59
C ALA A 75 37.54 -15.05 12.37
N THR A 76 38.73 -15.36 11.90
CA THR A 76 38.95 -16.22 10.74
C THR A 76 39.79 -17.41 11.14
N ILE A 77 39.35 -18.60 10.85
CA ILE A 77 40.10 -19.86 11.06
C ILE A 77 40.34 -20.48 9.69
N THR A 78 41.61 -20.74 9.38
CA THR A 78 42.02 -21.36 8.12
C THR A 78 42.77 -22.67 8.40
N ALA A 79 42.49 -23.68 7.60
CA ALA A 79 43.26 -24.93 7.56
C ALA A 79 43.40 -25.33 6.08
N ALA A 80 44.58 -25.65 5.66
CA ALA A 80 44.89 -26.04 4.28
C ALA A 80 45.89 -27.20 4.22
N GLY A 81 45.82 -28.04 3.20
CA GLY A 81 46.89 -28.98 2.88
C GLY A 81 47.81 -28.31 1.85
N GLN A 82 49.07 -28.21 2.12
CA GLN A 82 50.06 -27.62 1.25
C GLN A 82 51.17 -28.61 0.91
N TYR A 83 51.45 -28.76 -0.37
CA TYR A 83 52.66 -29.38 -0.88
C TYR A 83 53.46 -28.32 -1.59
N ALA A 84 54.67 -28.08 -1.12
CA ALA A 84 55.56 -27.11 -1.74
C ALA A 84 56.92 -27.83 -2.06
N GLU A 85 57.36 -27.68 -3.29
CA GLU A 85 58.64 -28.12 -3.76
C GLU A 85 59.47 -26.89 -4.08
N SER A 86 60.65 -26.75 -3.44
CA SER A 86 61.55 -25.67 -3.73
C SER A 86 62.91 -26.23 -4.12
N SER A 87 63.44 -25.81 -5.27
CA SER A 87 64.82 -26.01 -5.65
C SER A 87 65.60 -24.71 -5.37
N VAL A 88 66.50 -24.74 -4.43
CA VAL A 88 67.42 -23.63 -4.22
C VAL A 88 68.64 -23.86 -5.10
N GLY A 89 68.67 -23.14 -6.26
CA GLY A 89 69.85 -23.04 -7.10
C GLY A 89 70.91 -22.23 -6.33
N LEU A 90 71.97 -22.93 -5.86
CA LEU A 90 73.18 -22.21 -5.43
C LEU A 90 73.86 -21.55 -6.66
N ALA A 91 74.40 -20.35 -6.49
CA ALA A 91 75.08 -19.59 -7.51
C ALA A 91 76.08 -20.44 -8.29
N PRO A 92 76.30 -20.23 -9.60
CA PRO A 92 76.97 -21.15 -10.54
C PRO A 92 78.46 -21.42 -10.27
N TYR A 93 79.02 -20.99 -9.13
CA TYR A 93 80.42 -21.13 -8.82
C TYR A 93 80.79 -22.21 -7.79
N VAL A 94 79.87 -22.92 -7.22
CA VAL A 94 80.18 -24.07 -6.32
C VAL A 94 79.32 -25.24 -6.76
N GLY A 95 80.00 -26.24 -7.35
CA GLY A 95 79.40 -27.46 -7.88
C GLY A 95 78.80 -28.39 -6.80
N THR A 96 77.71 -27.92 -6.18
CA THR A 96 76.91 -28.75 -5.30
C THR A 96 75.50 -28.88 -5.88
N ALA A 97 75.11 -30.15 -6.02
CA ALA A 97 73.78 -30.51 -6.51
C ALA A 97 72.70 -29.71 -5.77
N GLY A 98 71.78 -29.05 -6.54
CA GLY A 98 70.67 -28.31 -6.02
C GLY A 98 69.89 -29.14 -5.01
N ASN A 99 69.71 -28.63 -3.80
CA ASN A 99 68.89 -29.27 -2.80
C ASN A 99 67.41 -29.13 -3.16
N HIS A 100 66.83 -30.17 -3.70
CA HIS A 100 65.41 -30.29 -3.83
C HIS A 100 64.79 -30.57 -2.46
N ARG A 101 63.98 -29.67 -1.93
CA ARG A 101 63.26 -29.86 -0.69
C ARG A 101 61.76 -29.87 -0.96
N SER A 102 61.12 -30.98 -0.73
CA SER A 102 59.67 -31.07 -0.70
C SER A 102 59.17 -30.99 0.75
N VAL A 103 58.19 -30.15 0.96
CA VAL A 103 57.54 -30.00 2.27
C VAL A 103 56.07 -30.26 2.12
N ARG A 104 55.56 -31.17 2.90
CA ARG A 104 54.11 -31.35 3.09
C ARG A 104 53.77 -30.76 4.46
N SER A 105 52.84 -29.80 4.46
CA SER A 105 52.39 -29.16 5.70
C SER A 105 50.89 -29.02 5.72
N LEU A 106 50.32 -28.93 6.90
CA LEU A 106 48.92 -28.64 7.17
C LEU A 106 48.82 -27.28 7.87
N PRO A 107 49.07 -26.18 7.14
CA PRO A 107 49.03 -24.86 7.73
C PRO A 107 47.65 -24.56 8.31
N ARG A 108 47.66 -24.15 9.58
CA ARG A 108 46.48 -23.76 10.34
C ARG A 108 46.69 -22.39 10.92
N ALA A 109 45.71 -21.52 10.81
CA ALA A 109 45.78 -20.21 11.45
C ALA A 109 44.41 -19.81 12.00
N ALA A 110 44.42 -19.16 13.17
CA ALA A 110 43.31 -18.49 13.77
C ALA A 110 43.66 -17.01 13.92
N THR A 111 42.92 -16.14 13.26
CA THR A 111 43.15 -14.69 13.26
C THR A 111 41.91 -13.97 13.80
N LEU A 112 42.12 -13.14 14.82
CA LEU A 112 41.13 -12.14 15.25
C LEU A 112 41.59 -10.77 14.70
N SER A 113 40.74 -10.12 13.92
CA SER A 113 41.04 -8.81 13.34
C SER A 113 39.99 -7.78 13.73
N VAL A 114 40.42 -6.57 14.03
CA VAL A 114 39.58 -5.39 14.28
C VAL A 114 39.95 -4.33 13.27
N THR A 115 38.98 -3.77 12.59
CA THR A 115 39.16 -2.67 11.64
C THR A 115 38.24 -1.53 12.02
N GLN A 116 38.82 -0.33 12.26
CA GLN A 116 38.11 0.89 12.61
C GLN A 116 38.42 1.98 11.55
N PRO A 117 37.40 2.39 10.75
CA PRO A 117 37.55 3.57 9.92
C PRO A 117 37.69 4.81 10.81
N LEU A 118 38.73 5.62 10.58
CA LEU A 118 38.96 6.88 11.28
C LEU A 118 38.56 8.07 10.41
N PHE A 119 38.79 7.97 9.09
CA PHE A 119 38.38 8.95 8.10
C PHE A 119 38.13 8.23 6.75
N ASP A 120 37.05 8.57 6.08
CA ASP A 120 36.59 7.93 4.83
C ASP A 120 36.18 8.96 3.76
N GLY A 121 36.73 10.17 3.83
CA GLY A 121 36.37 11.27 2.91
C GLY A 121 34.91 11.76 3.12
N ASN A 122 34.35 11.66 4.32
CA ASN A 122 32.97 11.99 4.67
C ASN A 122 31.93 11.07 3.99
N ARG A 123 32.33 9.89 3.49
CA ARG A 123 31.44 8.93 2.87
C ARG A 123 30.34 8.48 3.85
N THR A 124 30.73 8.02 5.03
CA THR A 124 29.79 7.55 6.05
C THR A 124 28.83 8.66 6.50
N THR A 125 29.34 9.89 6.73
CA THR A 125 28.49 11.04 7.06
C THR A 125 27.42 11.30 6.01
N ASN A 126 27.79 11.29 4.73
CA ASN A 126 26.84 11.52 3.65
C ASN A 126 25.90 10.31 3.45
N THR A 127 26.37 9.08 3.70
CA THR A 127 25.53 7.86 3.65
C THR A 127 24.45 7.90 4.74
N VAL A 128 24.78 8.33 5.96
CA VAL A 128 23.80 8.51 7.04
C VAL A 128 22.76 9.56 6.66
N ARG A 129 23.18 10.73 6.18
CA ARG A 129 22.26 11.78 5.72
C ARG A 129 21.38 11.30 4.56
N GLN A 130 21.93 10.51 3.65
CA GLN A 130 21.15 9.90 2.57
C GLN A 130 20.10 8.92 3.10
N ALA A 131 20.46 8.08 4.08
CA ALA A 131 19.52 7.17 4.74
C ALA A 131 18.38 7.95 5.42
N ASP A 132 18.67 9.08 6.08
CA ASP A 132 17.64 9.97 6.64
C ASP A 132 16.70 10.53 5.56
N GLN A 133 17.21 10.96 4.42
CA GLN A 133 16.38 11.41 3.30
C GLN A 133 15.52 10.27 2.76
N ASN A 134 16.04 9.05 2.66
CA ASN A 134 15.29 7.88 2.24
C ASN A 134 14.13 7.52 3.22
N VAL A 135 14.32 7.73 4.52
CA VAL A 135 13.26 7.63 5.52
C VAL A 135 12.15 8.65 5.25
N LEU A 136 12.50 9.90 4.91
CA LEU A 136 11.50 10.92 4.56
C LEU A 136 10.76 10.57 3.27
N VAL A 137 11.43 10.04 2.25
CA VAL A 137 10.79 9.51 1.03
C VAL A 137 9.79 8.40 1.39
N ALA A 138 10.17 7.46 2.24
CA ALA A 138 9.30 6.36 2.65
C ALA A 138 8.06 6.86 3.42
N ARG A 139 8.21 7.89 4.25
CA ARG A 139 7.07 8.54 4.95
C ARG A 139 6.10 9.21 3.98
N GLU A 140 6.60 9.91 2.97
CA GLU A 140 5.75 10.52 1.95
C GLU A 140 5.08 9.47 1.05
N THR A 141 5.75 8.35 0.78
CA THR A 141 5.16 7.18 0.11
C THR A 141 4.01 6.59 0.92
N LEU A 142 4.18 6.45 2.25
CA LEU A 142 3.10 6.02 3.15
C LEU A 142 1.91 6.99 3.10
N ARG A 143 2.14 8.31 3.14
CA ARG A 143 1.08 9.33 3.02
C ARG A 143 0.33 9.23 1.68
N ASN A 144 1.04 8.97 0.59
CA ASN A 144 0.44 8.78 -0.73
C ASN A 144 -0.41 7.49 -0.77
N THR A 145 0.09 6.39 -0.20
CA THR A 145 -0.65 5.13 -0.07
C THR A 145 -1.91 5.33 0.79
N GLU A 146 -1.81 6.06 1.90
CA GLU A 146 -2.96 6.40 2.76
C GLU A 146 -4.06 7.09 1.95
N GLN A 147 -3.72 8.09 1.13
CA GLN A 147 -4.70 8.79 0.28
C GLN A 147 -5.38 7.85 -0.70
N THR A 148 -4.61 7.02 -1.38
CA THR A 148 -5.14 6.05 -2.36
C THR A 148 -6.07 5.04 -1.70
N VAL A 149 -5.68 4.50 -0.54
CA VAL A 149 -6.47 3.52 0.20
C VAL A 149 -7.77 4.15 0.75
N LEU A 150 -7.70 5.35 1.32
CA LEU A 150 -8.89 6.04 1.83
C LEU A 150 -9.85 6.43 0.70
N LEU A 151 -9.35 6.86 -0.47
CA LEU A 151 -10.18 7.14 -1.63
C LEU A 151 -10.85 5.87 -2.17
N SER A 152 -10.12 4.77 -2.25
CA SER A 152 -10.63 3.46 -2.67
C SER A 152 -11.73 2.95 -1.72
N ALA A 153 -11.55 3.11 -0.42
CA ALA A 153 -12.55 2.75 0.59
C ALA A 153 -13.82 3.61 0.50
N ALA A 154 -13.67 4.93 0.34
CA ALA A 154 -14.81 5.82 0.12
C ALA A 154 -15.57 5.48 -1.16
N THR A 155 -14.85 5.14 -2.22
CA THR A 155 -15.43 4.71 -3.51
C THR A 155 -16.16 3.39 -3.35
N ALA A 156 -15.58 2.40 -2.66
CA ALA A 156 -16.21 1.11 -2.41
C ALA A 156 -17.48 1.25 -1.57
N HIS A 157 -17.47 2.09 -0.52
CA HIS A 157 -18.65 2.40 0.29
C HIS A 157 -19.80 2.97 -0.55
N MET A 158 -19.50 3.95 -1.38
CA MET A 158 -20.49 4.60 -2.23
C MET A 158 -20.98 3.70 -3.38
N ASN A 159 -20.14 2.77 -3.86
CA ASN A 159 -20.54 1.78 -4.86
C ASN A 159 -21.56 0.81 -4.29
N VAL A 160 -21.35 0.29 -3.07
CA VAL A 160 -22.34 -0.61 -2.44
C VAL A 160 -23.66 0.10 -2.27
N LEU A 161 -23.69 1.34 -1.81
CA LEU A 161 -24.91 2.14 -1.67
C LEU A 161 -25.61 2.37 -3.02
N ARG A 162 -24.84 2.67 -4.06
CA ARG A 162 -25.38 2.83 -5.42
C ARG A 162 -26.04 1.55 -5.91
N GLU A 163 -25.34 0.40 -5.81
CA GLU A 163 -25.88 -0.85 -6.33
C GLU A 163 -27.09 -1.33 -5.51
N GLN A 164 -27.13 -1.05 -4.21
CA GLN A 164 -28.32 -1.29 -3.40
C GLN A 164 -29.53 -0.48 -3.91
N ALA A 165 -29.33 0.82 -4.16
CA ALA A 165 -30.39 1.70 -4.66
C ALA A 165 -30.82 1.31 -6.10
N VAL A 166 -29.86 0.97 -6.96
CA VAL A 166 -30.16 0.51 -8.34
C VAL A 166 -30.96 -0.78 -8.32
N LEU A 167 -30.55 -1.76 -7.52
CA LEU A 167 -31.27 -3.03 -7.38
C LEU A 167 -32.71 -2.80 -6.90
N GLU A 168 -32.91 -1.92 -5.92
CA GLU A 168 -34.25 -1.59 -5.43
C GLU A 168 -35.12 -0.96 -6.54
N LEU A 169 -34.57 -0.03 -7.32
CA LEU A 169 -35.27 0.56 -8.47
C LEU A 169 -35.62 -0.49 -9.53
N ARG A 170 -34.70 -1.39 -9.86
CA ARG A 170 -34.93 -2.48 -10.83
C ARG A 170 -35.99 -3.47 -10.34
N ARG A 171 -35.98 -3.86 -9.06
CA ARG A 171 -37.01 -4.72 -8.46
C ARG A 171 -38.37 -4.04 -8.48
N ARG A 172 -38.46 -2.78 -8.12
CA ARG A 172 -39.73 -2.02 -8.22
C ARG A 172 -40.24 -1.96 -9.65
N ASN A 173 -39.35 -1.79 -10.64
CA ASN A 173 -39.74 -1.81 -12.05
C ASN A 173 -40.31 -3.18 -12.46
N VAL A 174 -39.73 -4.29 -12.01
CA VAL A 174 -40.25 -5.63 -12.24
C VAL A 174 -41.67 -5.77 -11.67
N GLU A 175 -41.93 -5.23 -10.48
CA GLU A 175 -43.26 -5.25 -9.87
C GLU A 175 -44.26 -4.46 -10.70
N VAL A 176 -43.90 -3.24 -11.13
CA VAL A 176 -44.79 -2.42 -11.98
C VAL A 176 -45.09 -3.11 -13.30
N LEU A 177 -44.10 -3.72 -13.96
CA LEU A 177 -44.31 -4.40 -15.24
C LEU A 177 -45.07 -5.72 -15.07
N ARG A 178 -44.99 -6.38 -13.92
CA ARG A 178 -45.82 -7.58 -13.59
C ARG A 178 -47.31 -7.20 -13.46
N GLU A 179 -47.59 -6.12 -12.76
CA GLU A 179 -48.97 -5.60 -12.67
C GLU A 179 -49.48 -5.12 -14.05
N GLN A 180 -48.63 -4.47 -14.85
CA GLN A 180 -48.97 -4.04 -16.21
C GLN A 180 -49.31 -5.25 -17.10
N LEU A 181 -48.53 -6.35 -17.04
CA LEU A 181 -48.82 -7.59 -17.78
C LEU A 181 -50.15 -8.21 -17.34
N ARG A 182 -50.46 -8.23 -16.02
CA ARG A 182 -51.72 -8.72 -15.49
C ARG A 182 -52.89 -7.92 -16.06
N ALA A 183 -52.84 -6.59 -15.97
CA ALA A 183 -53.85 -5.69 -16.50
C ALA A 183 -54.02 -5.83 -18.03
N THR A 184 -52.96 -6.06 -18.78
CA THR A 184 -53.01 -6.28 -20.22
C THR A 184 -53.67 -7.65 -20.55
N ARG A 185 -53.39 -8.70 -19.79
CA ARG A 185 -54.03 -9.99 -19.95
C ARG A 185 -55.52 -9.95 -19.63
N ASP A 186 -55.93 -9.20 -18.59
CA ASP A 186 -57.35 -9.05 -18.25
C ASP A 186 -58.13 -8.34 -19.38
N ARG A 187 -57.55 -7.26 -19.96
CA ARG A 187 -58.12 -6.57 -21.13
C ARG A 187 -58.14 -7.45 -22.38
N PHE A 188 -57.17 -8.32 -22.59
CA PHE A 188 -57.16 -9.27 -23.69
C PHE A 188 -58.30 -10.27 -23.55
N ASN A 189 -58.59 -10.76 -22.35
CA ASN A 189 -59.64 -11.72 -22.09
C ASN A 189 -61.05 -11.14 -22.38
N VAL A 190 -61.22 -9.81 -22.29
CA VAL A 190 -62.48 -9.12 -22.67
C VAL A 190 -62.43 -8.52 -24.09
N GLY A 191 -61.35 -8.78 -24.84
CA GLY A 191 -61.25 -8.38 -26.26
C GLY A 191 -60.84 -6.92 -26.53
N GLU A 192 -60.37 -6.18 -25.52
CA GLU A 192 -59.96 -4.77 -25.64
C GLU A 192 -58.59 -4.55 -26.26
N VAL A 193 -57.68 -5.52 -26.16
CA VAL A 193 -56.29 -5.45 -26.65
C VAL A 193 -55.90 -6.68 -27.45
N THR A 194 -54.81 -6.60 -28.20
CA THR A 194 -54.35 -7.66 -29.09
C THR A 194 -53.41 -8.69 -28.36
N ARG A 195 -53.24 -9.87 -28.94
CA ARG A 195 -52.26 -10.84 -28.48
C ARG A 195 -50.83 -10.27 -28.57
N THR A 196 -50.55 -9.37 -29.51
CA THR A 196 -49.28 -8.69 -29.64
C THR A 196 -48.99 -7.79 -28.45
N ASP A 197 -50.00 -7.10 -27.91
CA ASP A 197 -49.87 -6.27 -26.72
C ASP A 197 -49.47 -7.10 -25.48
N VAL A 198 -50.04 -8.28 -25.31
CA VAL A 198 -49.69 -9.22 -24.24
C VAL A 198 -48.23 -9.70 -24.41
N ALA A 199 -47.83 -10.06 -25.63
CA ALA A 199 -46.47 -10.49 -25.92
C ALA A 199 -45.41 -9.39 -25.66
N LEU A 200 -45.72 -8.12 -26.00
CA LEU A 200 -44.86 -6.96 -25.72
C LEU A 200 -44.71 -6.72 -24.20
N ALA A 201 -45.80 -6.78 -23.45
CA ALA A 201 -45.77 -6.65 -21.99
C ALA A 201 -44.97 -7.80 -21.32
N GLU A 202 -45.11 -9.03 -21.82
CA GLU A 202 -44.38 -10.18 -21.34
C GLU A 202 -42.85 -10.05 -21.64
N SER A 203 -42.50 -9.65 -22.87
CA SER A 203 -41.12 -9.39 -23.28
C SER A 203 -40.46 -8.32 -22.40
N SER A 204 -41.17 -7.21 -22.14
CA SER A 204 -40.68 -6.11 -21.29
C SER A 204 -40.48 -6.56 -19.83
N LEU A 205 -41.38 -7.42 -19.31
CA LEU A 205 -41.20 -7.99 -17.97
C LEU A 205 -39.95 -8.90 -17.88
N GLN A 206 -39.73 -9.77 -18.90
CA GLN A 206 -38.55 -10.63 -18.93
C GLN A 206 -37.25 -9.83 -19.04
N ALA A 207 -37.23 -8.76 -19.85
CA ALA A 207 -36.11 -7.84 -19.93
C ALA A 207 -35.85 -7.15 -18.58
N ALA A 208 -36.88 -6.74 -17.85
CA ALA A 208 -36.75 -6.15 -16.53
C ALA A 208 -36.21 -7.13 -15.49
N ILE A 209 -36.64 -8.39 -15.53
CA ILE A 209 -36.14 -9.45 -14.66
C ILE A 209 -34.65 -9.69 -14.94
N ALA A 210 -34.23 -9.77 -16.20
CA ALA A 210 -32.86 -9.94 -16.58
C ALA A 210 -31.98 -8.78 -16.05
N THR A 211 -32.44 -7.51 -16.18
CA THR A 211 -31.71 -6.36 -15.65
C THR A 211 -31.67 -6.32 -14.11
N ALA A 212 -32.70 -6.80 -13.43
CA ALA A 212 -32.71 -6.91 -11.97
C ALA A 212 -31.73 -7.99 -11.48
N THR A 213 -31.66 -9.14 -12.16
CA THR A 213 -30.66 -10.19 -11.88
C THR A 213 -29.23 -9.68 -12.11
N GLY A 214 -28.99 -8.91 -13.18
CA GLY A 214 -27.71 -8.23 -13.41
C GLY A 214 -27.34 -7.30 -12.25
N ALA A 215 -28.27 -6.50 -11.75
CA ALA A 215 -28.05 -5.60 -10.61
C ALA A 215 -27.79 -6.37 -9.29
N GLU A 216 -28.31 -7.58 -9.11
CA GLU A 216 -27.95 -8.46 -7.98
C GLU A 216 -26.48 -8.90 -8.04
N SER A 217 -26.00 -9.28 -9.22
CA SER A 217 -24.61 -9.61 -9.46
C SER A 217 -23.69 -8.40 -9.22
N ASP A 218 -24.08 -7.20 -9.71
CA ASP A 218 -23.31 -5.96 -9.51
C ASP A 218 -23.20 -5.61 -8.02
N LEU A 219 -24.27 -5.79 -7.26
CA LEU A 219 -24.25 -5.61 -5.80
C LEU A 219 -23.34 -6.63 -5.11
N ALA A 220 -23.35 -7.89 -5.53
CA ALA A 220 -22.46 -8.91 -4.98
C ALA A 220 -20.99 -8.57 -5.25
N ASN A 221 -20.67 -8.12 -6.47
CA ASN A 221 -19.34 -7.65 -6.84
C ASN A 221 -18.90 -6.42 -6.03
N ALA A 222 -19.80 -5.44 -5.86
CA ALA A 222 -19.50 -4.23 -5.07
C ALA A 222 -19.21 -4.58 -3.59
N ARG A 223 -19.94 -5.57 -3.02
CA ARG A 223 -19.68 -6.07 -1.65
C ARG A 223 -18.33 -6.79 -1.55
N ALA A 224 -17.94 -7.57 -2.54
CA ALA A 224 -16.64 -8.24 -2.57
C ALA A 224 -15.48 -7.22 -2.63
N VAL A 225 -15.58 -6.19 -3.49
CA VAL A 225 -14.61 -5.08 -3.56
C VAL A 225 -14.56 -4.31 -2.24
N TYR A 226 -15.72 -4.04 -1.62
CA TYR A 226 -15.77 -3.39 -0.31
C TYR A 226 -15.02 -4.22 0.74
N GLN A 227 -15.28 -5.53 0.80
CA GLN A 227 -14.59 -6.42 1.74
C GLN A 227 -13.08 -6.44 1.53
N GLN A 228 -12.61 -6.43 0.28
CA GLN A 228 -11.19 -6.35 -0.05
C GLN A 228 -10.56 -5.05 0.46
N GLN A 229 -11.23 -3.91 0.26
CA GLN A 229 -10.67 -2.59 0.62
C GLN A 229 -10.76 -2.30 2.11
N VAL A 230 -11.84 -2.71 2.77
CA VAL A 230 -12.14 -2.37 4.17
C VAL A 230 -11.74 -3.47 5.15
N GLY A 231 -11.62 -4.71 4.66
CA GLY A 231 -11.26 -5.88 5.46
C GLY A 231 -12.43 -6.56 6.19
N VAL A 232 -13.66 -6.02 6.06
CA VAL A 232 -14.86 -6.58 6.67
C VAL A 232 -16.04 -6.53 5.70
N LEU A 233 -17.02 -7.42 5.88
CA LEU A 233 -18.25 -7.36 5.09
C LEU A 233 -19.05 -6.09 5.39
N PRO A 234 -19.71 -5.48 4.38
CA PRO A 234 -20.54 -4.30 4.61
C PRO A 234 -21.77 -4.68 5.44
N ALA A 235 -21.95 -3.96 6.57
CA ALA A 235 -23.17 -3.98 7.35
C ALA A 235 -24.24 -3.08 6.68
N ARG A 236 -25.21 -2.57 7.44
CA ARG A 236 -26.16 -1.57 6.92
C ARG A 236 -25.44 -0.24 6.74
N LEU A 237 -25.08 0.10 5.49
CA LEU A 237 -24.40 1.34 5.15
C LEU A 237 -25.38 2.52 5.16
N VAL A 238 -24.89 3.69 5.61
CA VAL A 238 -25.67 4.95 5.59
C VAL A 238 -25.15 5.84 4.47
N PRO A 239 -26.06 6.56 3.77
CA PRO A 239 -25.66 7.54 2.77
C PRO A 239 -24.64 8.53 3.31
N ALA A 240 -23.54 8.71 2.58
CA ALA A 240 -22.46 9.60 2.98
C ALA A 240 -22.75 11.05 2.56
N ARG A 241 -22.29 11.98 3.39
CA ARG A 241 -22.28 13.40 3.01
C ARG A 241 -21.00 13.71 2.22
N THR A 242 -21.08 14.72 1.35
CA THR A 242 -19.91 15.25 0.65
C THR A 242 -18.93 15.89 1.64
N VAL A 243 -17.65 15.83 1.33
CA VAL A 243 -16.57 16.51 2.09
C VAL A 243 -16.22 17.88 1.50
N GLU A 244 -17.13 18.44 0.70
CA GLU A 244 -16.94 19.74 0.02
C GLU A 244 -16.59 20.89 0.99
N ARG A 245 -17.04 20.83 2.25
CA ARG A 245 -16.68 21.80 3.29
C ARG A 245 -15.16 21.87 3.59
N LEU A 246 -14.41 20.81 3.26
CA LEU A 246 -12.96 20.75 3.44
C LEU A 246 -12.19 21.24 2.21
N LEU A 247 -12.89 21.52 1.12
CA LEU A 247 -12.30 22.00 -0.13
C LEU A 247 -12.07 23.52 -0.07
N PRO A 248 -11.04 24.02 -0.79
CA PRO A 248 -10.86 25.45 -1.00
C PRO A 248 -12.04 26.06 -1.77
N ARG A 249 -12.14 27.40 -1.74
CA ARG A 249 -13.23 28.11 -2.40
C ARG A 249 -13.10 28.18 -3.91
N ASN A 250 -11.89 28.11 -4.44
CA ASN A 250 -11.60 28.24 -5.87
C ASN A 250 -10.51 27.25 -6.32
N LEU A 251 -10.44 27.03 -7.63
CA LEU A 251 -9.49 26.12 -8.28
C LEU A 251 -8.04 26.51 -8.01
N ASP A 252 -7.71 27.81 -8.08
CA ASP A 252 -6.32 28.27 -7.91
C ASP A 252 -5.78 27.93 -6.53
N SER A 253 -6.60 28.13 -5.49
CA SER A 253 -6.25 27.73 -4.13
C SER A 253 -6.09 26.20 -3.97
N ALA A 254 -6.85 25.42 -4.73
CA ALA A 254 -6.72 23.97 -4.74
C ALA A 254 -5.41 23.54 -5.43
N ILE A 255 -5.06 24.17 -6.55
CA ILE A 255 -3.79 23.93 -7.25
C ILE A 255 -2.61 24.29 -6.35
N LEU A 256 -2.64 25.46 -5.71
CA LEU A 256 -1.58 25.91 -4.81
C LEU A 256 -1.39 24.91 -3.65
N ALA A 257 -2.49 24.46 -3.04
CA ALA A 257 -2.45 23.46 -1.99
C ALA A 257 -1.83 22.14 -2.47
N GLY A 258 -2.23 21.66 -3.66
CA GLY A 258 -1.64 20.47 -4.27
C GLY A 258 -0.14 20.60 -4.52
N GLN A 259 0.30 21.72 -5.06
CA GLN A 259 1.72 21.96 -5.37
C GLN A 259 2.60 22.10 -4.12
N THR A 260 2.03 22.52 -2.99
CA THR A 260 2.79 22.71 -1.74
C THR A 260 2.74 21.52 -0.81
N GLU A 261 1.60 20.81 -0.72
CA GLU A 261 1.35 19.81 0.33
C GLU A 261 1.30 18.36 -0.20
N HIS A 262 1.30 18.15 -1.53
CA HIS A 262 1.12 16.81 -2.09
C HIS A 262 2.32 15.91 -1.81
N PRO A 263 2.12 14.70 -1.21
CA PRO A 263 3.20 13.79 -0.83
C PRO A 263 4.11 13.38 -1.99
N SER A 264 3.58 13.24 -3.20
CA SER A 264 4.39 12.87 -4.38
C SER A 264 5.44 13.93 -4.72
N ILE A 265 5.14 15.23 -4.54
CA ILE A 265 6.09 16.32 -4.81
C ILE A 265 7.12 16.40 -3.69
N ILE A 266 6.68 16.30 -2.43
CA ILE A 266 7.56 16.33 -1.26
C ILE A 266 8.50 15.13 -1.30
N GLY A 267 7.99 13.93 -1.59
CA GLY A 267 8.78 12.72 -1.75
C GLY A 267 9.80 12.82 -2.90
N ALA A 268 9.43 13.42 -4.04
CA ALA A 268 10.36 13.67 -5.14
C ALA A 268 11.49 14.65 -4.74
N ARG A 269 11.21 15.69 -3.93
CA ARG A 269 12.21 16.60 -3.39
C ARG A 269 13.21 15.87 -2.49
N HIS A 270 12.72 15.10 -1.50
CA HIS A 270 13.59 14.28 -0.65
C HIS A 270 14.39 13.25 -1.44
N GLY A 271 13.80 12.66 -2.52
CA GLY A 271 14.50 11.78 -3.44
C GLY A 271 15.63 12.47 -4.21
N ALA A 272 15.45 13.73 -4.60
CA ALA A 272 16.50 14.54 -5.22
C ALA A 272 17.60 14.89 -4.20
N ASP A 273 17.24 15.23 -2.96
CA ASP A 273 18.21 15.50 -1.87
C ASP A 273 19.02 14.24 -1.54
N ALA A 274 18.40 13.07 -1.49
CA ALA A 274 19.09 11.79 -1.33
C ALA A 274 20.09 11.54 -2.47
N GLN A 275 19.72 11.86 -3.71
CA GLN A 275 20.60 11.71 -4.87
C GLN A 275 21.73 12.74 -4.89
N MET A 276 21.52 13.98 -4.41
CA MET A 276 22.59 14.96 -4.21
C MET A 276 23.64 14.43 -3.22
N LEU A 277 23.19 13.78 -2.13
CA LEU A 277 24.09 13.12 -1.18
C LEU A 277 24.84 11.95 -1.82
N GLN A 278 24.19 11.19 -2.72
CA GLN A 278 24.85 10.15 -3.51
C GLN A 278 26.00 10.70 -4.37
N VAL A 279 25.87 11.90 -4.93
CA VAL A 279 26.99 12.58 -5.62
C VAL A 279 28.16 12.77 -4.67
N ARG A 280 27.91 13.29 -3.44
CA ARG A 280 28.98 13.49 -2.42
C ARG A 280 29.59 12.17 -1.96
N ILE A 281 28.79 11.10 -1.86
CA ILE A 281 29.27 9.74 -1.58
C ILE A 281 30.19 9.24 -2.70
N ALA A 282 29.84 9.49 -3.95
CA ALA A 282 30.69 9.14 -5.09
C ALA A 282 31.99 9.97 -5.09
N GLU A 283 31.91 11.27 -4.81
CA GLU A 283 33.07 12.18 -4.70
C GLU A 283 34.03 11.77 -3.58
N SER A 284 33.53 11.10 -2.52
CA SER A 284 34.37 10.61 -1.42
C SER A 284 35.43 9.59 -1.85
N ALA A 285 35.23 8.92 -2.99
CA ALA A 285 36.23 8.01 -3.56
C ALA A 285 37.54 8.70 -4.01
N LEU A 286 37.52 10.02 -4.17
CA LEU A 286 38.71 10.84 -4.53
C LEU A 286 39.45 11.33 -3.30
N TYR A 287 38.92 11.18 -2.09
CA TYR A 287 39.55 11.67 -0.86
C TYR A 287 40.39 10.58 -0.20
N PRO A 288 41.43 10.98 0.58
CA PRO A 288 42.17 10.03 1.40
C PRO A 288 41.27 9.27 2.38
N THR A 289 41.64 8.03 2.69
CA THR A 289 41.00 7.23 3.74
C THR A 289 42.02 6.85 4.80
N LEU A 290 41.63 6.90 6.06
CA LEU A 290 42.45 6.55 7.21
C LEU A 290 41.75 5.44 8.01
N GLY A 291 42.42 4.33 8.19
CA GLY A 291 41.93 3.20 8.95
C GLY A 291 42.90 2.73 10.03
N LEU A 292 42.39 2.35 11.17
CA LEU A 292 43.11 1.63 12.21
C LEU A 292 42.81 0.13 12.08
N THR A 293 43.85 -0.69 12.02
CA THR A 293 43.74 -2.15 11.96
C THR A 293 44.53 -2.79 13.09
N GLY A 294 43.89 -3.71 13.81
CA GLY A 294 44.55 -4.54 14.80
C GLY A 294 44.30 -6.01 14.47
N SER A 295 45.35 -6.85 14.62
CA SER A 295 45.15 -8.28 14.45
C SER A 295 45.98 -9.10 15.43
N VAL A 296 45.46 -10.23 15.87
CA VAL A 296 46.16 -11.29 16.61
C VAL A 296 45.98 -12.59 15.84
N THR A 297 47.10 -13.16 15.43
CA THR A 297 47.13 -14.42 14.66
C THR A 297 47.94 -15.48 15.38
N ARG A 298 47.34 -16.64 15.62
CA ARG A 298 48.02 -17.83 16.01
C ARG A 298 48.07 -18.78 14.83
N ALA A 299 49.28 -19.13 14.41
CA ALA A 299 49.50 -20.02 13.27
C ALA A 299 50.36 -21.22 13.64
N ALA A 300 50.11 -22.35 13.00
CA ALA A 300 50.86 -23.58 13.14
C ALA A 300 51.13 -24.19 11.76
N GLU A 301 52.31 -24.83 11.61
CA GLU A 301 52.73 -25.55 10.41
C GLU A 301 52.78 -24.69 9.13
N GLN A 302 53.03 -23.41 9.24
CA GLN A 302 53.04 -22.50 8.10
C GLN A 302 54.23 -22.67 7.15
N SER A 303 55.39 -23.01 7.70
CA SER A 303 56.64 -23.22 6.93
C SER A 303 57.28 -24.57 7.13
N THR A 304 57.08 -25.20 8.30
CA THR A 304 57.56 -26.54 8.64
C THR A 304 56.53 -27.22 9.53
N SER A 305 56.57 -28.56 9.60
CA SER A 305 55.60 -29.37 10.36
C SER A 305 55.55 -29.12 11.87
N SER A 306 56.49 -28.35 12.42
CA SER A 306 56.60 -28.04 13.86
C SER A 306 56.54 -26.56 14.19
N ALA A 307 56.46 -25.68 13.19
CA ALA A 307 56.48 -24.21 13.42
C ALA A 307 55.17 -23.73 14.01
N GLN A 308 55.20 -23.08 15.17
CA GLN A 308 54.09 -22.32 15.76
C GLN A 308 54.47 -20.89 15.96
N SER A 309 53.53 -19.99 15.68
CA SER A 309 53.77 -18.55 15.88
C SER A 309 52.51 -17.88 16.48
N LEU A 310 52.73 -16.89 17.32
CA LEU A 310 51.74 -15.93 17.78
C LEU A 310 52.25 -14.55 17.40
N SER A 311 51.47 -13.86 16.59
CA SER A 311 51.75 -12.48 16.16
C SER A 311 50.60 -11.57 16.54
N ALA A 312 50.92 -10.37 17.03
CA ALA A 312 49.97 -9.31 17.28
C ALA A 312 50.50 -8.04 16.53
N SER A 313 49.62 -7.40 15.80
CA SER A 313 49.91 -6.19 15.07
C SER A 313 48.85 -5.12 15.29
N LEU A 314 49.29 -3.87 15.39
CA LEU A 314 48.42 -2.69 15.38
C LEU A 314 49.05 -1.70 14.39
N GLY A 315 48.23 -1.25 13.44
CA GLY A 315 48.68 -0.39 12.38
C GLY A 315 47.65 0.66 11.98
N VAL A 316 48.15 1.79 11.52
CA VAL A 316 47.30 2.83 10.90
C VAL A 316 47.67 2.87 9.42
N THR A 317 46.67 2.83 8.56
CA THR A 317 46.82 2.85 7.11
C THR A 317 46.15 4.09 6.54
N LEU A 318 46.93 4.96 5.91
CA LEU A 318 46.46 6.08 5.09
C LEU A 318 46.55 5.69 3.62
N THR A 319 45.40 5.69 2.94
CA THR A 319 45.33 5.44 1.50
C THR A 319 44.93 6.72 0.78
N ILE A 320 45.77 7.18 -0.16
CA ILE A 320 45.54 8.38 -0.97
C ILE A 320 45.34 7.92 -2.42
N PRO A 321 44.10 7.99 -2.96
CA PRO A 321 43.86 7.66 -4.35
C PRO A 321 44.40 8.73 -5.29
N ILE A 322 45.44 8.43 -6.07
CA ILE A 322 45.99 9.37 -7.06
C ILE A 322 45.29 9.15 -8.41
N PHE A 323 45.27 7.97 -8.91
CA PHE A 323 44.55 7.55 -10.11
C PHE A 323 44.06 6.09 -9.92
N ALA A 324 43.17 5.94 -8.97
CA ALA A 324 42.62 4.62 -8.65
C ALA A 324 41.57 4.19 -9.69
N ASN A 325 41.38 2.90 -9.84
CA ASN A 325 40.34 2.30 -10.69
C ASN A 325 40.32 2.74 -12.16
N GLY A 326 41.47 3.23 -12.71
CA GLY A 326 41.58 3.55 -14.15
C GLY A 326 40.60 4.63 -14.64
N GLY A 327 40.22 5.57 -13.78
CA GLY A 327 39.28 6.64 -14.11
C GLY A 327 37.79 6.28 -13.90
N ARG A 328 37.46 5.08 -13.45
CA ARG A 328 36.05 4.63 -13.15
C ARG A 328 35.35 5.55 -12.16
N ASP A 329 36.09 6.05 -11.16
CA ASP A 329 35.54 6.89 -10.10
C ASP A 329 35.00 8.22 -10.66
N TYR A 330 35.73 8.84 -11.62
CA TYR A 330 35.24 10.03 -12.32
C TYR A 330 33.96 9.77 -13.10
N ALA A 331 33.86 8.64 -13.82
CA ALA A 331 32.66 8.27 -14.54
C ALA A 331 31.46 8.03 -13.59
N THR A 332 31.72 7.41 -12.44
CA THR A 332 30.69 7.17 -11.39
C THR A 332 30.16 8.50 -10.83
N ILE A 333 31.04 9.47 -10.60
CA ILE A 333 30.67 10.83 -10.13
C ILE A 333 29.81 11.53 -11.19
N LEU A 334 30.23 11.49 -12.45
CA LEU A 334 29.46 12.11 -13.55
C LEU A 334 28.08 11.45 -13.68
N GLN A 335 28.01 10.11 -13.64
CA GLN A 335 26.76 9.39 -13.65
C GLN A 335 25.82 9.77 -12.47
N ALA A 336 26.39 9.94 -11.28
CA ALA A 336 25.62 10.39 -10.11
C ALA A 336 25.09 11.83 -10.30
N LYS A 337 25.87 12.73 -10.91
CA LYS A 337 25.44 14.10 -11.24
C LYS A 337 24.32 14.14 -12.27
N GLU A 338 24.41 13.33 -13.32
CA GLU A 338 23.35 13.23 -14.32
C GLU A 338 22.07 12.64 -13.72
N THR A 339 22.20 11.62 -12.86
CA THR A 339 21.06 11.06 -12.12
C THR A 339 20.41 12.11 -11.20
N TYR A 340 21.22 12.97 -10.56
CA TYR A 340 20.68 14.09 -9.76
C TYR A 340 19.91 15.08 -10.66
N GLY A 341 20.44 15.42 -11.84
CA GLY A 341 19.75 16.22 -12.84
C GLY A 341 18.41 15.63 -13.24
N GLN A 342 18.37 14.31 -13.51
CA GLN A 342 17.15 13.57 -13.80
C GLN A 342 16.12 13.65 -12.64
N ARG A 343 16.56 13.49 -11.38
CA ARG A 343 15.69 13.59 -10.21
C ARG A 343 15.07 14.99 -10.05
N ARG A 344 15.82 16.03 -10.38
CA ARG A 344 15.29 17.41 -10.38
C ARG A 344 14.15 17.59 -11.39
N ILE A 345 14.33 17.08 -12.61
CA ILE A 345 13.27 17.11 -13.64
C ILE A 345 12.04 16.30 -13.19
N GLN A 346 12.23 15.20 -12.45
CA GLN A 346 11.12 14.42 -11.91
C GLN A 346 10.26 15.21 -10.89
N ILE A 347 10.83 16.21 -10.20
CA ILE A 347 10.03 17.09 -9.33
C ILE A 347 9.06 17.94 -10.18
N GLU A 348 9.52 18.45 -11.31
CA GLU A 348 8.68 19.22 -12.24
C GLU A 348 7.58 18.35 -12.84
N THR A 349 7.91 17.12 -13.24
CA THR A 349 6.94 16.13 -13.72
C THR A 349 5.88 15.81 -12.65
N ALA A 350 6.29 15.60 -11.40
CA ALA A 350 5.37 15.36 -10.30
C ALA A 350 4.45 16.58 -10.07
N SER A 351 5.00 17.80 -10.11
CA SER A 351 4.23 19.04 -9.97
C SER A 351 3.20 19.21 -11.09
N ALA A 352 3.59 18.95 -12.34
CA ALA A 352 2.68 19.00 -13.49
C ALA A 352 1.57 17.97 -13.38
N SER A 353 1.89 16.72 -12.97
CA SER A 353 0.91 15.65 -12.78
C SER A 353 -0.10 15.97 -11.66
N VAL A 354 0.36 16.51 -10.54
CA VAL A 354 -0.51 16.93 -9.44
C VAL A 354 -1.43 18.07 -9.89
N ARG A 355 -0.91 19.08 -10.58
CA ARG A 355 -1.71 20.17 -11.14
C ARG A 355 -2.80 19.64 -12.07
N GLN A 356 -2.45 18.73 -12.98
CA GLN A 356 -3.41 18.08 -13.88
C GLN A 356 -4.50 17.33 -13.10
N ALA A 357 -4.11 16.53 -12.10
CA ALA A 357 -5.05 15.75 -11.29
C ALA A 357 -6.03 16.65 -10.51
N VAL A 358 -5.55 17.77 -9.96
CA VAL A 358 -6.40 18.75 -9.27
C VAL A 358 -7.40 19.39 -10.26
N MET A 359 -6.92 19.83 -11.41
CA MET A 359 -7.80 20.45 -12.43
C MET A 359 -8.86 19.47 -12.91
N GLN A 360 -8.50 18.23 -13.21
CA GLN A 360 -9.42 17.20 -13.67
C GLN A 360 -10.48 16.84 -12.62
N SER A 361 -10.04 16.61 -11.38
CA SER A 361 -10.95 16.23 -10.29
C SER A 361 -11.89 17.40 -9.91
N TRP A 362 -11.41 18.63 -9.97
CA TRP A 362 -12.24 19.82 -9.74
C TRP A 362 -13.32 20.00 -10.81
N ALA A 363 -12.93 19.96 -12.09
CA ALA A 363 -13.87 20.05 -13.21
C ALA A 363 -14.91 18.91 -13.18
N ALA A 364 -14.48 17.69 -12.84
CA ALA A 364 -15.38 16.56 -12.68
C ALA A 364 -16.40 16.77 -11.54
N LEU A 365 -15.98 17.35 -10.41
CA LEU A 365 -16.89 17.67 -9.30
C LEU A 365 -17.92 18.73 -9.69
N GLU A 366 -17.52 19.78 -10.42
CA GLU A 366 -18.44 20.79 -10.92
C GLU A 366 -19.44 20.21 -11.92
N ALA A 367 -18.97 19.36 -12.83
CA ALA A 367 -19.84 18.65 -13.76
C ALA A 367 -20.86 17.74 -13.03
N ALA A 368 -20.42 17.02 -11.98
CA ALA A 368 -21.31 16.16 -11.20
C ALA A 368 -22.40 16.96 -10.46
N ARG A 369 -22.11 18.18 -9.99
CA ARG A 369 -23.12 19.07 -9.41
C ARG A 369 -24.18 19.44 -10.42
N ALA A 370 -23.78 19.84 -11.63
CA ALA A 370 -24.70 20.19 -12.71
C ALA A 370 -25.54 18.97 -13.17
N GLN A 371 -24.91 17.78 -13.25
CA GLN A 371 -25.58 16.53 -13.60
C GLN A 371 -26.68 16.15 -12.63
N ILE A 372 -26.49 16.36 -11.32
CA ILE A 372 -27.56 16.09 -10.33
C ILE A 372 -28.76 16.98 -10.59
N GLN A 373 -28.55 18.28 -10.79
CA GLN A 373 -29.67 19.23 -11.07
C GLN A 373 -30.43 18.83 -12.35
N ALA A 374 -29.71 18.48 -13.42
CA ALA A 374 -30.31 18.02 -14.67
C ALA A 374 -31.07 16.67 -14.47
N ALA A 375 -30.49 15.72 -13.77
CA ALA A 375 -31.12 14.42 -13.50
C ALA A 375 -32.37 14.55 -12.62
N GLU A 376 -32.40 15.44 -11.63
CA GLU A 376 -33.58 15.73 -10.81
C GLU A 376 -34.73 16.31 -11.63
N VAL A 377 -34.45 17.22 -12.56
CA VAL A 377 -35.45 17.78 -13.49
C VAL A 377 -35.92 16.66 -14.42
N GLN A 378 -35.02 15.86 -14.97
CA GLN A 378 -35.35 14.73 -15.85
C GLN A 378 -36.29 13.75 -15.17
N VAL A 379 -35.99 13.35 -13.92
CA VAL A 379 -36.85 12.42 -13.15
C VAL A 379 -38.25 13.01 -12.98
N ARG A 380 -38.37 14.28 -12.55
CA ARG A 380 -39.68 14.92 -12.40
C ARG A 380 -40.47 14.98 -13.70
N SER A 381 -39.81 15.33 -14.82
CA SER A 381 -40.46 15.38 -16.13
C SER A 381 -40.90 13.99 -16.60
N GLN A 382 -40.08 12.96 -16.38
CA GLN A 382 -40.45 11.58 -16.74
C GLN A 382 -41.60 11.04 -15.86
N GLU A 383 -41.68 11.43 -14.59
CA GLU A 383 -42.82 11.07 -13.72
C GLU A 383 -44.11 11.65 -14.20
N ILE A 384 -44.12 12.92 -14.65
CA ILE A 384 -45.29 13.57 -15.25
C ILE A 384 -45.66 12.87 -16.57
N ALA A 385 -44.66 12.60 -17.43
CA ALA A 385 -44.87 11.94 -18.71
C ALA A 385 -45.46 10.51 -18.54
N VAL A 386 -44.93 9.70 -17.63
CA VAL A 386 -45.46 8.35 -17.36
C VAL A 386 -46.92 8.43 -16.90
N ASN A 387 -47.27 9.38 -16.03
CA ASN A 387 -48.62 9.52 -15.52
C ASN A 387 -49.58 9.98 -16.67
N GLY A 388 -49.16 10.94 -17.46
CA GLY A 388 -49.95 11.42 -18.61
C GLY A 388 -50.20 10.30 -19.66
N ILE A 389 -49.13 9.62 -20.08
CA ILE A 389 -49.19 8.51 -21.04
C ILE A 389 -50.09 7.36 -20.53
N ARG A 390 -50.07 7.08 -19.21
CA ARG A 390 -50.95 6.06 -18.59
C ARG A 390 -52.43 6.48 -18.69
N GLU A 391 -52.78 7.71 -18.44
CA GLU A 391 -54.16 8.22 -18.58
C GLU A 391 -54.60 8.23 -20.04
N GLU A 392 -53.77 8.70 -20.98
CA GLU A 392 -54.05 8.65 -22.43
C GLU A 392 -54.24 7.20 -22.93
N TYR A 393 -53.44 6.23 -22.38
CA TYR A 393 -53.61 4.82 -22.70
C TYR A 393 -54.98 4.25 -22.21
N LYS A 394 -55.45 4.64 -21.03
CA LYS A 394 -56.74 4.20 -20.51
C LYS A 394 -57.93 4.59 -21.39
N VAL A 395 -57.80 5.76 -22.06
CA VAL A 395 -58.84 6.26 -22.98
C VAL A 395 -58.58 5.90 -24.45
N GLY A 396 -57.56 5.03 -24.73
CA GLY A 396 -57.28 4.52 -26.07
C GLY A 396 -56.51 5.46 -27.00
N GLN A 397 -55.95 6.60 -26.49
CA GLN A 397 -55.20 7.55 -27.29
C GLN A 397 -53.73 7.17 -27.42
N ARG A 398 -53.21 6.22 -26.65
CA ARG A 398 -51.83 5.73 -26.69
C ARG A 398 -51.80 4.23 -26.73
N THR A 399 -50.67 3.69 -27.14
CA THR A 399 -50.42 2.24 -27.20
C THR A 399 -49.76 1.73 -25.92
N ILE A 400 -49.81 0.40 -25.67
CA ILE A 400 -49.09 -0.19 -24.56
C ILE A 400 -47.59 0.00 -24.63
N ILE A 401 -47.02 0.02 -25.84
CA ILE A 401 -45.58 0.24 -26.03
C ILE A 401 -45.13 1.63 -25.56
N ASP A 402 -45.98 2.67 -25.70
CA ASP A 402 -45.72 4.01 -25.20
C ASP A 402 -45.60 4.00 -23.66
N VAL A 403 -46.49 3.30 -22.99
CA VAL A 403 -46.48 3.15 -21.51
C VAL A 403 -45.24 2.39 -21.04
N LEU A 404 -44.87 1.31 -21.72
CA LEU A 404 -43.72 0.48 -21.39
C LEU A 404 -42.41 1.28 -21.59
N ASN A 405 -42.28 2.02 -22.69
CA ASN A 405 -41.15 2.89 -22.98
C ASN A 405 -41.02 4.05 -21.96
N ALA A 406 -42.13 4.71 -21.63
CA ALA A 406 -42.11 5.74 -20.62
C ALA A 406 -41.69 5.22 -19.25
N GLN A 407 -42.17 4.05 -18.86
CA GLN A 407 -41.77 3.41 -17.60
C GLN A 407 -40.29 3.05 -17.57
N GLN A 408 -39.74 2.56 -18.68
CA GLN A 408 -38.32 2.27 -18.82
C GLN A 408 -37.49 3.56 -18.71
N ASN A 409 -37.89 4.62 -19.42
CA ASN A 409 -37.21 5.94 -19.40
C ASN A 409 -37.20 6.53 -17.99
N LEU A 410 -38.30 6.42 -17.23
CA LEU A 410 -38.35 6.86 -15.83
C LEU A 410 -37.38 6.08 -14.95
N THR A 411 -37.34 4.75 -15.13
CA THR A 411 -36.44 3.91 -14.37
C THR A 411 -34.97 4.25 -14.64
N GLU A 412 -34.61 4.47 -15.93
CA GLU A 412 -33.25 4.87 -16.31
C GLU A 412 -32.90 6.27 -15.77
N ALA A 413 -33.83 7.23 -15.80
CA ALA A 413 -33.63 8.57 -15.24
C ALA A 413 -33.34 8.51 -13.71
N ARG A 414 -34.09 7.66 -12.98
CA ARG A 414 -33.83 7.44 -11.53
C ARG A 414 -32.49 6.78 -11.26
N VAL A 415 -32.09 5.81 -12.07
CA VAL A 415 -30.76 5.17 -11.98
C VAL A 415 -29.66 6.20 -12.28
N ALA A 416 -29.84 7.06 -13.29
CA ALA A 416 -28.89 8.12 -13.60
C ALA A 416 -28.74 9.11 -12.43
N LEU A 417 -29.82 9.50 -11.76
CA LEU A 417 -29.77 10.34 -10.56
C LEU A 417 -28.99 9.70 -9.42
N VAL A 418 -29.22 8.40 -9.13
CA VAL A 418 -28.45 7.67 -8.10
C VAL A 418 -26.97 7.66 -8.43
N ARG A 419 -26.60 7.45 -9.70
CA ARG A 419 -25.21 7.49 -10.16
C ARG A 419 -24.60 8.87 -9.96
N ALA A 420 -25.28 9.94 -10.39
CA ALA A 420 -24.80 11.31 -10.23
C ALA A 420 -24.60 11.70 -8.75
N GLN A 421 -25.52 11.29 -7.86
CA GLN A 421 -25.40 11.53 -6.43
C GLN A 421 -24.17 10.82 -5.83
N ARG A 422 -23.94 9.57 -6.21
CA ARG A 422 -22.72 8.82 -5.82
C ARG A 422 -21.46 9.50 -6.33
N ASP A 423 -21.45 9.92 -7.60
CA ASP A 423 -20.28 10.53 -8.25
C ASP A 423 -19.88 11.83 -7.57
N ARG A 424 -20.84 12.69 -7.22
CA ARG A 424 -20.56 13.92 -6.46
C ARG A 424 -19.82 13.64 -5.15
N VAL A 425 -20.26 12.62 -4.38
CA VAL A 425 -19.61 12.27 -3.12
C VAL A 425 -18.19 11.80 -3.39
N VAL A 426 -17.99 10.81 -4.28
CA VAL A 426 -16.66 10.24 -4.58
C VAL A 426 -15.72 11.31 -5.14
N LEU A 427 -16.19 12.18 -6.05
CA LEU A 427 -15.37 13.24 -6.62
C LEU A 427 -14.98 14.29 -5.59
N SER A 428 -15.78 14.53 -4.54
CA SER A 428 -15.37 15.40 -3.43
C SER A 428 -14.14 14.83 -2.67
N TYR A 429 -14.08 13.51 -2.46
CA TYR A 429 -12.89 12.82 -1.90
C TYR A 429 -11.73 12.81 -2.89
N SER A 430 -12.01 12.65 -4.18
CA SER A 430 -10.98 12.68 -5.24
C SER A 430 -10.26 14.02 -5.29
N VAL A 431 -10.97 15.15 -5.17
CA VAL A 431 -10.34 16.49 -5.09
C VAL A 431 -9.44 16.60 -3.85
N LEU A 432 -9.88 16.12 -2.68
CA LEU A 432 -9.03 16.10 -1.47
C LEU A 432 -7.77 15.25 -1.68
N SER A 433 -7.90 14.10 -2.34
CA SER A 433 -6.77 13.23 -2.67
C SER A 433 -5.81 13.92 -3.64
N ALA A 434 -6.33 14.52 -4.72
CA ALA A 434 -5.52 15.24 -5.70
C ALA A 434 -4.75 16.43 -5.11
N MET A 435 -5.27 17.05 -4.04
CA MET A 435 -4.56 18.11 -3.29
C MET A 435 -3.57 17.56 -2.25
N GLY A 436 -3.46 16.25 -2.06
CA GLY A 436 -2.60 15.68 -1.02
C GLY A 436 -3.18 15.77 0.40
N ARG A 437 -4.47 16.05 0.54
CA ARG A 437 -5.12 16.37 1.82
C ARG A 437 -6.05 15.27 2.34
N LEU A 438 -6.18 14.15 1.65
CA LEU A 438 -7.01 13.02 2.07
C LEU A 438 -6.23 12.13 3.06
N ASN A 439 -6.25 12.47 4.33
CA ASN A 439 -5.57 11.72 5.39
C ASN A 439 -6.44 11.63 6.67
N ALA A 440 -6.11 10.69 7.55
CA ALA A 440 -6.85 10.42 8.77
C ALA A 440 -6.98 11.64 9.71
N PRO A 441 -5.93 12.47 9.93
CA PRO A 441 -6.05 13.67 10.78
C PRO A 441 -7.01 14.72 10.21
N ARG A 442 -6.94 15.00 8.90
CA ARG A 442 -7.82 16.00 8.26
C ARG A 442 -9.29 15.60 8.23
N LEU A 443 -9.52 14.30 8.07
CA LEU A 443 -10.87 13.74 8.13
C LEU A 443 -11.37 13.58 9.58
N ALA A 444 -10.54 13.93 10.58
CA ALA A 444 -10.83 13.78 12.00
C ALA A 444 -11.29 12.35 12.37
N LEU A 445 -10.66 11.33 11.77
CA LEU A 445 -11.00 9.94 12.04
C LEU A 445 -10.67 9.55 13.47
N ARG A 446 -11.63 8.96 14.17
CA ARG A 446 -11.48 8.49 15.56
C ARG A 446 -10.71 7.18 15.62
N THR A 447 -9.41 7.24 15.36
CA THR A 447 -8.50 6.11 15.39
C THR A 447 -7.13 6.54 15.88
N GLU A 448 -6.38 5.60 16.39
CA GLU A 448 -4.96 5.82 16.69
C GLU A 448 -4.20 6.06 15.38
N ILE A 449 -3.49 7.18 15.32
CA ILE A 449 -2.73 7.59 14.13
C ILE A 449 -1.35 6.96 14.24
N PHE A 450 -0.91 6.30 13.19
CA PHE A 450 0.42 5.73 13.11
C PHE A 450 1.49 6.83 13.14
N ASP A 451 2.37 6.78 14.15
CA ASP A 451 3.54 7.67 14.26
C ASP A 451 4.77 7.01 13.62
N PRO A 452 5.24 7.51 12.47
CA PRO A 452 6.42 6.95 11.79
C PRO A 452 7.74 7.26 12.52
N THR A 453 7.75 8.16 13.52
CA THR A 453 8.95 8.56 14.26
C THR A 453 9.26 7.61 15.41
N GLN A 454 8.27 6.96 15.97
CA GLN A 454 8.42 6.06 17.12
C GLN A 454 9.45 4.96 16.83
N HIS A 455 9.27 4.20 15.75
CA HIS A 455 10.18 3.13 15.37
C HIS A 455 11.57 3.66 15.00
N TYR A 456 11.64 4.81 14.31
CA TYR A 456 12.92 5.46 13.99
C TYR A 456 13.76 5.73 15.24
N ASN A 457 13.15 6.31 16.28
CA ASN A 457 13.84 6.63 17.53
C ASN A 457 14.28 5.36 18.31
N GLN A 458 13.58 4.24 18.15
CA GLN A 458 13.92 2.98 18.79
C GLN A 458 15.13 2.30 18.14
N VAL A 459 15.30 2.41 16.81
CA VAL A 459 16.30 1.65 16.07
C VAL A 459 17.56 2.43 15.71
N ARG A 460 17.48 3.77 15.63
CA ARG A 460 18.56 4.64 15.15
C ARG A 460 19.92 4.34 15.75
N ASP A 461 19.99 4.21 17.08
CA ASP A 461 21.24 4.03 17.81
C ASP A 461 21.54 2.57 18.17
N GLN A 462 20.79 1.61 17.64
CA GLN A 462 20.96 0.20 17.92
C GLN A 462 22.28 -0.34 17.34
N TRP A 463 23.05 -1.05 18.15
CA TRP A 463 24.36 -1.61 17.77
C TRP A 463 24.31 -3.10 17.43
N ILE A 464 23.58 -3.88 18.22
CA ILE A 464 23.53 -5.35 18.16
C ILE A 464 22.10 -5.77 18.44
N GLY A 465 21.61 -6.77 17.73
CA GLY A 465 20.31 -7.37 17.95
C GLY A 465 19.74 -7.94 16.66
N VAL A 466 19.00 -9.03 16.79
CA VAL A 466 18.29 -9.68 15.67
C VAL A 466 16.78 -9.63 15.85
N ARG A 467 16.31 -8.99 16.95
CA ARG A 467 14.88 -8.83 17.22
C ARG A 467 14.44 -7.42 16.86
N THR A 468 13.32 -7.34 16.19
CA THR A 468 12.65 -6.06 15.92
C THR A 468 12.05 -5.48 17.21
N PRO A 469 11.80 -4.16 17.32
CA PRO A 469 11.16 -3.56 18.50
C PRO A 469 9.79 -4.14 18.84
N ASP A 470 9.09 -4.71 17.86
CA ASP A 470 7.79 -5.42 18.03
C ASP A 470 7.97 -6.89 18.44
N GLY A 471 9.22 -7.36 18.72
CA GLY A 471 9.48 -8.69 19.30
C GLY A 471 9.53 -9.85 18.29
N ARG A 472 9.59 -9.57 16.99
CA ARG A 472 9.71 -10.60 15.93
C ARG A 472 11.13 -11.07 15.74
#